data_57b47aa1a1028c250cdfe54778715a62
#
_entry.id   57b47aa1a1028c250cdfe54778715a62
#
_cell.length_a   1.000
_cell.length_b   1.000
_cell.length_c   1.000
_cell.angle_alpha   90.00
_cell.angle_beta   90.00
_cell.angle_gamma   90.00
#
_symmetry.space_group_name_H-M   'P 1'
#
loop_
_entity.id
_entity.type
_entity.pdbx_description
1 polymer ?
#
loop_
_entity_poly.entity_id
_entity_poly.type
_entity_poly.pdbx_seq_one_letter_code
_entity_poly.pdbx_strand_id
1 'polypeptide(L)'
;SDVYKRQDPVLANSITSGQYAEEHVPENVRHIILAESGANDGLGFPFMFLAVVLLVRTGMDKGTSVGEEIWRWFYGVIVYDIFLSIAYGIVVGYIARKSLRWAAEHKLIDMSNFFGYGFGLAMFTVGTAGLFGTDDILACFVVGNVFTWDDWFRLRQEETDFQEIIDMLLNVAIFMYIGMIIPWQDYSNEDIGLSGWRMVLLGITVILLRRPPWVIALQKFIPALKSWQQGFFAGWFGPIGVGAVYYIE
;
A
#
# COMPACT_ATOMS: atom_id res chain seq x y z
N SER A 1 18.05 18.22 7.99
CA SER A 1 17.18 17.32 8.74
C SER A 1 15.77 17.17 8.12
N ASP A 2 15.51 17.72 6.94
CA ASP A 2 14.18 17.78 6.32
C ASP A 2 13.96 16.75 5.20
N VAL A 3 14.77 15.69 5.16
CA VAL A 3 14.92 14.81 4.00
C VAL A 3 13.82 13.74 3.88
N TYR A 4 12.91 13.61 4.84
CA TYR A 4 11.93 12.51 4.86
C TYR A 4 10.49 12.95 4.59
N LYS A 5 10.30 14.05 3.90
CA LYS A 5 8.97 14.42 3.42
C LYS A 5 8.69 13.66 2.13
N ARG A 6 7.72 12.75 2.21
CA ARG A 6 6.89 12.29 1.08
C ARG A 6 7.14 10.92 0.51
N GLN A 7 6.17 10.14 0.68
CA GLN A 7 5.36 9.34 -0.26
C GLN A 7 4.58 8.32 0.53
N ASP A 8 3.26 8.53 0.66
CA ASP A 8 2.47 7.62 1.45
C ASP A 8 1.04 7.49 1.00
N PRO A 9 0.47 6.29 1.20
CA PRO A 9 -0.95 6.09 1.08
C PRO A 9 -1.72 7.07 1.97
N VAL A 10 -2.79 7.57 1.44
CA VAL A 10 -3.62 8.69 1.88
C VAL A 10 -3.79 8.85 3.38
N LEU A 11 -4.06 7.76 4.11
CA LEU A 11 -4.31 7.81 5.56
C LEU A 11 -3.02 7.81 6.38
N ALA A 12 -2.00 7.10 5.93
CA ALA A 12 -0.71 7.09 6.60
C ALA A 12 -0.02 8.46 6.47
N ASN A 13 -0.15 9.10 5.31
CA ASN A 13 0.43 10.43 5.07
C ASN A 13 -0.14 11.49 6.02
N SER A 14 -1.45 11.52 6.25
CA SER A 14 -2.06 12.49 7.14
C SER A 14 -1.60 12.39 8.61
N ILE A 15 -1.10 11.22 9.03
CA ILE A 15 -0.65 10.95 10.40
C ILE A 15 0.87 11.02 10.53
N THR A 16 1.59 10.79 9.45
CA THR A 16 3.05 10.69 9.43
C THR A 16 3.74 11.88 8.80
N SER A 17 3.02 12.70 8.02
CA SER A 17 3.52 13.87 7.33
C SER A 17 2.78 15.15 7.71
N GLY A 18 3.43 16.29 7.48
CA GLY A 18 2.95 17.61 7.85
C GLY A 18 3.50 18.09 9.19
N GLN A 19 3.46 19.41 9.41
CA GLN A 19 4.08 20.08 10.56
C GLN A 19 3.65 19.47 11.90
N TYR A 20 2.36 19.18 12.07
CA TYR A 20 1.86 18.60 13.32
C TYR A 20 2.42 17.21 13.60
N ALA A 21 2.48 16.36 12.61
CA ALA A 21 3.03 15.01 12.75
C ALA A 21 4.54 15.05 12.99
N GLU A 22 5.27 15.95 12.36
CA GLU A 22 6.71 16.12 12.55
C GLU A 22 7.07 16.58 13.95
N GLU A 23 6.23 17.44 14.56
CA GLU A 23 6.45 17.95 15.91
C GLU A 23 6.03 16.97 17.01
N HIS A 24 4.97 16.18 16.78
CA HIS A 24 4.33 15.40 17.84
C HIS A 24 4.50 13.88 17.73
N VAL A 25 4.75 13.35 16.52
CA VAL A 25 4.93 11.91 16.31
C VAL A 25 6.41 11.58 16.14
N PRO A 26 6.98 10.72 17.01
CA PRO A 26 8.38 10.32 16.90
C PRO A 26 8.72 9.74 15.52
N GLU A 27 9.87 10.12 14.99
CA GLU A 27 10.34 9.74 13.65
C GLU A 27 10.34 8.21 13.42
N ASN A 28 10.78 7.44 14.41
CA ASN A 28 10.78 5.99 14.35
C ASN A 28 9.37 5.39 14.19
N VAL A 29 8.34 6.02 14.78
CA VAL A 29 6.95 5.58 14.65
C VAL A 29 6.41 5.94 13.29
N ARG A 30 6.74 7.14 12.80
CA ARG A 30 6.38 7.57 11.44
C ARG A 30 6.95 6.61 10.39
N HIS A 31 8.23 6.32 10.45
CA HIS A 31 8.89 5.42 9.49
C HIS A 31 8.31 4.00 9.50
N ILE A 32 7.97 3.45 10.67
CA ILE A 32 7.40 2.09 10.70
C ILE A 32 5.99 2.06 10.12
N ILE A 33 5.16 3.07 10.38
CA ILE A 33 3.82 3.18 9.80
C ILE A 33 3.91 3.31 8.27
N LEU A 34 4.86 4.10 7.77
CA LEU A 34 5.13 4.28 6.35
C LEU A 34 5.57 2.98 5.67
N ALA A 35 6.58 2.32 6.24
CA ALA A 35 7.08 1.06 5.71
C ALA A 35 6.00 -0.03 5.71
N GLU A 36 5.18 -0.07 6.76
CA GLU A 36 4.06 -1.00 6.85
C GLU A 36 3.00 -0.72 5.79
N SER A 37 2.66 0.56 5.56
CA SER A 37 1.70 0.95 4.55
C SER A 37 2.09 0.46 3.17
N GLY A 38 3.33 0.74 2.74
CA GLY A 38 3.82 0.28 1.46
C GLY A 38 3.91 -1.25 1.35
N ALA A 39 4.26 -1.93 2.46
CA ALA A 39 4.30 -3.39 2.48
C ALA A 39 2.89 -4.01 2.41
N ASN A 40 1.89 -3.40 3.06
CA ASN A 40 0.52 -3.92 3.05
C ASN A 40 -0.11 -3.89 1.66
N ASP A 41 0.17 -2.87 0.87
CA ASP A 41 -0.38 -2.75 -0.48
C ASP A 41 0.10 -3.88 -1.40
N GLY A 42 1.32 -4.41 -1.20
CA GLY A 42 1.83 -5.54 -1.98
C GLY A 42 1.65 -6.92 -1.32
N LEU A 43 1.58 -7.00 0.02
CA LEU A 43 1.51 -8.28 0.72
C LEU A 43 0.10 -8.68 1.20
N GLY A 44 -0.88 -7.79 1.10
CA GLY A 44 -2.26 -8.10 1.49
C GLY A 44 -2.94 -9.09 0.56
N PHE A 45 -2.69 -8.97 -0.73
CA PHE A 45 -3.27 -9.78 -1.80
C PHE A 45 -3.08 -11.31 -1.60
N PRO A 46 -1.87 -11.84 -1.34
CA PRO A 46 -1.66 -13.27 -1.20
C PRO A 46 -2.52 -13.92 -0.12
N PHE A 47 -2.64 -13.26 1.04
CA PHE A 47 -3.43 -13.80 2.16
C PHE A 47 -4.93 -13.76 1.89
N MET A 48 -5.41 -12.70 1.26
CA MET A 48 -6.81 -12.61 0.83
C MET A 48 -7.12 -13.69 -0.21
N PHE A 49 -6.26 -13.87 -1.20
CA PHE A 49 -6.46 -14.85 -2.26
C PHE A 49 -6.45 -16.29 -1.72
N LEU A 50 -5.62 -16.58 -0.71
CA LEU A 50 -5.67 -17.87 -0.01
C LEU A 50 -7.05 -18.12 0.62
N ALA A 51 -7.60 -17.11 1.29
CA ALA A 51 -8.93 -17.22 1.88
C ALA A 51 -10.02 -17.44 0.82
N VAL A 52 -9.95 -16.73 -0.31
CA VAL A 52 -10.87 -16.90 -1.45
C VAL A 52 -10.78 -18.29 -2.04
N VAL A 53 -9.58 -18.80 -2.31
CA VAL A 53 -9.35 -20.16 -2.83
C VAL A 53 -9.95 -21.22 -1.90
N LEU A 54 -9.75 -21.09 -0.59
CA LEU A 54 -10.31 -22.02 0.39
C LEU A 54 -11.84 -21.94 0.49
N LEU A 55 -12.41 -20.72 0.39
CA LEU A 55 -13.86 -20.51 0.43
C LEU A 55 -14.57 -21.04 -0.83
N VAL A 56 -14.04 -20.73 -2.01
CA VAL A 56 -14.58 -21.20 -3.30
C VAL A 56 -14.63 -22.72 -3.33
N ARG A 57 -13.57 -23.38 -2.85
CA ARG A 57 -13.52 -24.81 -2.75
C ARG A 57 -14.59 -25.39 -1.81
N THR A 58 -14.81 -24.76 -0.68
CA THR A 58 -15.83 -25.24 0.29
C THR A 58 -17.23 -25.18 -0.28
N GLY A 59 -17.48 -24.30 -1.25
CA GLY A 59 -18.79 -24.08 -1.85
C GLY A 59 -19.06 -24.79 -3.19
N MET A 60 -18.07 -24.96 -4.05
CA MET A 60 -18.30 -25.30 -5.47
C MET A 60 -17.61 -26.58 -5.98
N ASP A 61 -16.45 -26.95 -5.48
CA ASP A 61 -15.70 -28.06 -6.08
C ASP A 61 -15.10 -29.03 -5.03
N LYS A 62 -15.69 -30.22 -4.94
CA LYS A 62 -15.25 -31.28 -4.01
C LYS A 62 -14.17 -32.21 -4.61
N GLY A 63 -13.69 -31.91 -5.81
CA GLY A 63 -12.84 -32.83 -6.59
C GLY A 63 -11.34 -32.76 -6.29
N THR A 64 -10.83 -31.59 -5.88
CA THR A 64 -9.39 -31.40 -5.64
C THR A 64 -9.02 -31.51 -4.17
N SER A 65 -7.79 -31.94 -3.86
CA SER A 65 -7.33 -32.05 -2.48
C SER A 65 -6.95 -30.65 -1.95
N VAL A 66 -7.13 -30.40 -0.63
CA VAL A 66 -6.71 -29.13 0.02
C VAL A 66 -5.24 -28.82 -0.27
N GLY A 67 -4.42 -29.87 -0.28
CA GLY A 67 -3.00 -29.73 -0.55
C GLY A 67 -2.68 -29.24 -1.95
N GLU A 68 -3.45 -29.66 -2.96
CA GLU A 68 -3.26 -29.20 -4.34
C GLU A 68 -3.64 -27.73 -4.50
N GLU A 69 -4.70 -27.28 -3.84
CA GLU A 69 -5.11 -25.86 -3.91
C GLU A 69 -4.13 -24.94 -3.16
N ILE A 70 -3.64 -25.38 -2.00
CA ILE A 70 -2.58 -24.65 -1.29
C ILE A 70 -1.30 -24.60 -2.13
N TRP A 71 -0.97 -25.70 -2.82
CA TRP A 71 0.20 -25.74 -3.68
C TRP A 71 0.07 -24.83 -4.91
N ARG A 72 -1.10 -24.80 -5.54
CA ARG A 72 -1.41 -23.90 -6.65
C ARG A 72 -1.35 -22.43 -6.20
N TRP A 73 -1.92 -22.12 -5.05
CA TRP A 73 -1.82 -20.79 -4.46
C TRP A 73 -0.37 -20.41 -4.18
N PHE A 74 0.39 -21.30 -3.54
CA PHE A 74 1.79 -21.01 -3.24
C PHE A 74 2.61 -20.76 -4.49
N TYR A 75 2.49 -21.60 -5.48
CA TYR A 75 3.27 -21.46 -6.72
C TYR A 75 2.78 -20.31 -7.58
N GLY A 76 1.47 -20.15 -7.76
CA GLY A 76 0.89 -19.08 -8.55
C GLY A 76 1.07 -17.71 -7.91
N VAL A 77 0.66 -17.55 -6.66
CA VAL A 77 0.64 -16.24 -6.00
C VAL A 77 2.01 -15.90 -5.40
N ILE A 78 2.60 -16.79 -4.56
CA ILE A 78 3.85 -16.44 -3.89
C ILE A 78 5.03 -16.45 -4.87
N VAL A 79 5.17 -17.53 -5.68
CA VAL A 79 6.34 -17.64 -6.56
C VAL A 79 6.17 -16.81 -7.81
N TYR A 80 5.03 -16.88 -8.49
CA TYR A 80 4.84 -16.15 -9.74
C TYR A 80 4.53 -14.68 -9.48
N ASP A 81 3.44 -14.34 -8.79
CA ASP A 81 3.03 -12.94 -8.67
C ASP A 81 4.02 -12.12 -7.84
N ILE A 82 4.41 -12.57 -6.65
CA ILE A 82 5.27 -11.78 -5.77
C ILE A 82 6.71 -11.72 -6.27
N PHE A 83 7.35 -12.89 -6.51
CA PHE A 83 8.77 -12.86 -6.90
C PHE A 83 8.98 -12.24 -8.26
N LEU A 84 8.07 -12.46 -9.21
CA LEU A 84 8.17 -11.85 -10.54
C LEU A 84 7.96 -10.34 -10.47
N SER A 85 6.99 -9.85 -9.68
CA SER A 85 6.77 -8.42 -9.44
C SER A 85 8.00 -7.74 -8.83
N ILE A 86 8.63 -8.40 -7.83
CA ILE A 86 9.85 -7.88 -7.21
C ILE A 86 11.00 -7.83 -8.23
N ALA A 87 11.25 -8.93 -8.95
CA ALA A 87 12.32 -8.99 -9.94
C ALA A 87 12.12 -7.96 -11.07
N TYR A 88 10.88 -7.87 -11.58
CA TYR A 88 10.48 -6.87 -12.57
C TYR A 88 10.71 -5.45 -12.03
N GLY A 89 10.21 -5.17 -10.82
CA GLY A 89 10.34 -3.87 -10.17
C GLY A 89 11.79 -3.43 -9.97
N ILE A 90 12.68 -4.35 -9.58
CA ILE A 90 14.12 -4.08 -9.46
C ILE A 90 14.71 -3.70 -10.81
N VAL A 91 14.43 -4.46 -11.85
CA VAL A 91 14.99 -4.22 -13.19
C VAL A 91 14.51 -2.88 -13.74
N VAL A 92 13.22 -2.65 -13.73
CA VAL A 92 12.61 -1.41 -14.25
C VAL A 92 13.06 -0.19 -13.45
N GLY A 93 13.01 -0.27 -12.12
CA GLY A 93 13.45 0.82 -11.25
C GLY A 93 14.94 1.19 -11.43
N TYR A 94 15.79 0.17 -11.59
CA TYR A 94 17.21 0.38 -11.85
C TYR A 94 17.46 1.05 -13.21
N ILE A 95 16.82 0.56 -14.27
CA ILE A 95 16.92 1.13 -15.63
C ILE A 95 16.38 2.57 -15.62
N ALA A 96 15.23 2.80 -15.03
CA ALA A 96 14.60 4.12 -14.95
C ALA A 96 15.48 5.13 -14.22
N ARG A 97 16.05 4.75 -13.07
CA ARG A 97 16.98 5.59 -12.31
C ARG A 97 18.20 5.96 -13.15
N LYS A 98 18.80 4.97 -13.81
CA LYS A 98 20.01 5.17 -14.58
C LYS A 98 19.77 6.03 -15.83
N SER A 99 18.64 5.82 -16.51
CA SER A 99 18.27 6.58 -17.70
C SER A 99 17.96 8.05 -17.36
N LEU A 100 17.22 8.30 -16.26
CA LEU A 100 16.92 9.67 -15.82
C LEU A 100 18.20 10.42 -15.41
N ARG A 101 19.09 9.76 -14.67
CA ARG A 101 20.36 10.36 -14.28
C ARG A 101 21.22 10.71 -15.49
N TRP A 102 21.33 9.80 -16.43
CA TRP A 102 22.06 10.02 -17.68
C TRP A 102 21.48 11.21 -18.47
N ALA A 103 20.15 11.27 -18.60
CA ALA A 103 19.48 12.38 -19.29
C ALA A 103 19.71 13.74 -18.59
N ALA A 104 19.70 13.75 -17.26
CA ALA A 104 19.95 14.95 -16.47
C ALA A 104 21.42 15.43 -16.59
N GLU A 105 22.37 14.52 -16.57
CA GLU A 105 23.81 14.83 -16.76
C GLU A 105 24.09 15.43 -18.15
N HIS A 106 23.34 14.97 -19.18
CA HIS A 106 23.43 15.50 -20.54
C HIS A 106 22.55 16.72 -20.79
N LYS A 107 21.89 17.26 -19.75
CA LYS A 107 20.99 18.44 -19.85
C LYS A 107 19.85 18.26 -20.87
N LEU A 108 19.36 17.04 -21.02
CA LEU A 108 18.26 16.72 -21.91
C LEU A 108 16.87 16.91 -21.25
N ILE A 109 16.84 17.10 -19.93
CA ILE A 109 15.62 17.19 -19.13
C ILE A 109 15.71 18.39 -18.21
N ASP A 110 14.67 19.23 -18.22
CA ASP A 110 14.49 20.33 -17.27
C ASP A 110 13.87 19.82 -15.94
N MET A 111 14.07 20.57 -14.86
CA MET A 111 13.55 20.22 -13.52
C MET A 111 12.03 20.01 -13.50
N SER A 112 11.27 20.78 -14.29
CA SER A 112 9.81 20.61 -14.40
C SER A 112 9.39 19.25 -14.94
N ASN A 113 10.24 18.58 -15.71
CA ASN A 113 9.93 17.28 -16.32
C ASN A 113 10.22 16.10 -15.39
N PHE A 114 10.91 16.31 -14.28
CA PHE A 114 11.20 15.26 -13.30
C PHE A 114 9.93 14.64 -12.71
N PHE A 115 8.93 15.49 -12.41
CA PHE A 115 7.63 15.01 -11.93
C PHE A 115 6.92 14.15 -12.99
N GLY A 116 6.87 14.63 -14.24
CA GLY A 116 6.26 13.89 -15.35
C GLY A 116 6.92 12.52 -15.58
N TYR A 117 8.23 12.43 -15.36
CA TYR A 117 8.94 11.16 -15.47
C TYR A 117 8.50 10.16 -14.38
N GLY A 118 8.39 10.58 -13.12
CA GLY A 118 7.93 9.72 -12.02
C GLY A 118 6.51 9.20 -12.24
N PHE A 119 5.60 10.09 -12.65
CA PHE A 119 4.23 9.71 -12.99
C PHE A 119 4.16 8.77 -14.20
N GLY A 120 4.89 9.08 -15.27
CA GLY A 120 4.98 8.21 -16.45
C GLY A 120 5.57 6.84 -16.12
N LEU A 121 6.57 6.77 -15.24
CA LEU A 121 7.16 5.52 -14.77
C LEU A 121 6.13 4.68 -13.99
N ALA A 122 5.33 5.29 -13.12
CA ALA A 122 4.28 4.61 -12.39
C ALA A 122 3.22 4.02 -13.34
N MET A 123 2.70 4.82 -14.28
CA MET A 123 1.73 4.36 -15.29
C MET A 123 2.30 3.27 -16.21
N PHE A 124 3.56 3.41 -16.61
CA PHE A 124 4.25 2.39 -17.39
C PHE A 124 4.37 1.08 -16.62
N THR A 125 4.73 1.15 -15.34
CA THR A 125 4.89 -0.03 -14.49
C THR A 125 3.57 -0.76 -14.28
N VAL A 126 2.48 -0.04 -13.92
CA VAL A 126 1.14 -0.63 -13.78
C VAL A 126 0.70 -1.30 -15.08
N GLY A 127 0.78 -0.59 -16.20
CA GLY A 127 0.35 -1.13 -17.49
C GLY A 127 1.14 -2.36 -17.92
N THR A 128 2.45 -2.36 -17.75
CA THR A 128 3.31 -3.48 -18.20
C THR A 128 3.31 -4.65 -17.22
N ALA A 129 3.30 -4.41 -15.90
CA ALA A 129 3.19 -5.47 -14.90
C ALA A 129 1.84 -6.20 -15.03
N GLY A 130 0.74 -5.45 -15.26
CA GLY A 130 -0.57 -6.02 -15.52
C GLY A 130 -0.62 -6.89 -16.80
N LEU A 131 0.11 -6.53 -17.85
CA LEU A 131 0.23 -7.37 -19.05
C LEU A 131 0.93 -8.71 -18.79
N PHE A 132 1.87 -8.75 -17.83
CA PHE A 132 2.51 -9.99 -17.42
C PHE A 132 1.66 -10.80 -16.43
N GLY A 133 0.53 -10.26 -15.98
CA GLY A 133 -0.35 -10.90 -14.99
C GLY A 133 0.31 -11.04 -13.62
N THR A 134 1.16 -10.09 -13.25
CA THR A 134 1.82 -10.03 -11.93
C THR A 134 1.15 -8.96 -11.07
N ASP A 135 1.48 -8.91 -9.78
CA ASP A 135 1.01 -7.85 -8.88
C ASP A 135 1.64 -6.50 -9.28
N ASP A 136 0.84 -5.68 -9.95
CA ASP A 136 1.24 -4.39 -10.49
C ASP A 136 1.48 -3.34 -9.37
N ILE A 137 0.74 -3.42 -8.27
CA ILE A 137 0.90 -2.53 -7.11
C ILE A 137 2.23 -2.83 -6.42
N LEU A 138 2.52 -4.11 -6.16
CA LEU A 138 3.81 -4.52 -5.61
C LEU A 138 4.96 -4.14 -6.55
N ALA A 139 4.80 -4.33 -7.85
CA ALA A 139 5.80 -3.94 -8.83
C ALA A 139 6.07 -2.43 -8.77
N CYS A 140 5.03 -1.58 -8.70
CA CYS A 140 5.16 -0.13 -8.55
C CYS A 140 5.89 0.25 -7.25
N PHE A 141 5.55 -0.40 -6.14
CA PHE A 141 6.23 -0.16 -4.87
C PHE A 141 7.73 -0.47 -4.95
N VAL A 142 8.09 -1.61 -5.54
CA VAL A 142 9.50 -2.00 -5.71
C VAL A 142 10.22 -1.05 -6.68
N VAL A 143 9.59 -0.69 -7.81
CA VAL A 143 10.14 0.30 -8.76
C VAL A 143 10.44 1.60 -8.04
N GLY A 144 9.49 2.13 -7.28
CA GLY A 144 9.66 3.37 -6.54
C GLY A 144 10.83 3.33 -5.55
N ASN A 145 10.94 2.25 -4.76
CA ASN A 145 12.04 2.06 -3.82
C ASN A 145 13.41 1.98 -4.51
N VAL A 146 13.52 1.20 -5.60
CA VAL A 146 14.77 1.05 -6.35
C VAL A 146 15.14 2.34 -7.09
N PHE A 147 14.14 3.04 -7.62
CA PHE A 147 14.31 4.31 -8.31
C PHE A 147 14.86 5.40 -7.39
N THR A 148 14.37 5.46 -6.14
CA THR A 148 14.74 6.47 -5.16
C THR A 148 15.86 6.02 -4.20
N TRP A 149 16.48 4.87 -4.42
CA TRP A 149 17.44 4.23 -3.53
C TRP A 149 18.62 5.10 -3.08
N ASP A 150 19.07 6.02 -3.92
CA ASP A 150 20.21 6.89 -3.65
C ASP A 150 19.82 8.34 -3.34
N ASP A 151 18.56 8.60 -3.02
CA ASP A 151 17.96 9.90 -2.70
C ASP A 151 18.20 11.02 -3.75
N TRP A 152 18.92 10.74 -4.82
CA TRP A 152 19.25 11.72 -5.85
C TRP A 152 18.01 12.36 -6.49
N PHE A 153 16.99 11.56 -6.74
CA PHE A 153 15.73 12.03 -7.30
C PHE A 153 14.95 12.87 -6.29
N ARG A 154 14.86 12.42 -5.04
CA ARG A 154 14.17 13.12 -3.95
C ARG A 154 14.74 14.51 -3.72
N LEU A 155 16.07 14.62 -3.57
CA LEU A 155 16.74 15.89 -3.29
C LEU A 155 16.51 16.94 -4.39
N ARG A 156 16.23 16.51 -5.62
CA ARG A 156 15.94 17.42 -6.72
C ARG A 156 14.46 17.77 -6.87
N GLN A 157 13.58 16.97 -6.29
CA GLN A 157 12.14 17.19 -6.37
C GLN A 157 11.60 18.08 -5.24
N GLU A 158 12.36 18.30 -4.16
CA GLU A 158 11.95 19.05 -2.97
C GLU A 158 11.54 20.51 -3.22
N GLU A 159 11.75 21.03 -4.42
CA GLU A 159 11.42 22.42 -4.77
C GLU A 159 9.99 22.60 -5.31
N THR A 160 9.18 21.55 -5.42
CA THR A 160 7.85 21.67 -6.03
C THR A 160 6.73 21.10 -5.16
N ASP A 161 5.83 21.95 -4.68
CA ASP A 161 4.59 21.59 -3.94
C ASP A 161 3.54 20.90 -4.81
N PHE A 162 3.84 20.69 -6.10
CA PHE A 162 2.90 20.16 -7.08
C PHE A 162 2.45 18.74 -6.78
N GLN A 163 3.33 17.92 -6.21
CA GLN A 163 2.99 16.55 -5.82
C GLN A 163 1.96 16.51 -4.70
N GLU A 164 2.08 17.39 -3.70
CA GLU A 164 1.10 17.48 -2.61
C GLU A 164 -0.30 17.83 -3.12
N ILE A 165 -0.38 18.72 -4.11
CA ILE A 165 -1.66 19.12 -4.71
C ILE A 165 -2.30 17.94 -5.46
N ILE A 166 -1.50 17.19 -6.24
CA ILE A 166 -2.02 16.02 -6.96
C ILE A 166 -2.45 14.92 -5.99
N ASP A 167 -1.66 14.62 -4.98
CA ASP A 167 -1.99 13.64 -3.96
C ASP A 167 -3.30 14.02 -3.26
N MET A 168 -3.48 15.28 -2.90
CA MET A 168 -4.72 15.77 -2.31
C MET A 168 -5.92 15.59 -3.25
N LEU A 169 -5.78 15.94 -4.53
CA LEU A 169 -6.86 15.81 -5.51
C LEU A 169 -7.23 14.36 -5.77
N LEU A 170 -6.24 13.47 -5.93
CA LEU A 170 -6.46 12.04 -6.10
C LEU A 170 -7.14 11.44 -4.87
N ASN A 171 -6.73 11.86 -3.67
CA ASN A 171 -7.33 11.42 -2.43
C ASN A 171 -8.81 11.80 -2.35
N VAL A 172 -9.14 13.06 -2.62
CA VAL A 172 -10.53 13.52 -2.65
C VAL A 172 -11.33 12.73 -3.69
N ALA A 173 -10.79 12.58 -4.90
CA ALA A 173 -11.46 11.86 -5.97
C ALA A 173 -11.76 10.39 -5.60
N ILE A 174 -10.80 9.67 -5.01
CA ILE A 174 -10.98 8.27 -4.63
C ILE A 174 -11.98 8.10 -3.49
N PHE A 175 -11.97 8.98 -2.47
CA PHE A 175 -12.95 8.91 -1.40
C PHE A 175 -14.36 9.25 -1.87
N MET A 176 -14.49 10.18 -2.81
CA MET A 176 -15.78 10.46 -3.44
C MET A 176 -16.26 9.24 -4.25
N TYR A 177 -15.38 8.61 -5.02
CA TYR A 177 -15.69 7.40 -5.78
C TYR A 177 -16.13 6.25 -4.86
N ILE A 178 -15.36 5.95 -3.81
CA ILE A 178 -15.71 4.93 -2.81
C ILE A 178 -17.10 5.23 -2.21
N GLY A 179 -17.35 6.50 -1.82
CA GLY A 179 -18.65 6.89 -1.26
C GLY A 179 -19.82 6.66 -2.22
N MET A 180 -19.58 6.76 -3.55
CA MET A 180 -20.61 6.51 -4.57
C MET A 180 -20.85 5.02 -4.82
N ILE A 181 -19.82 4.17 -4.77
CA ILE A 181 -19.97 2.74 -5.08
C ILE A 181 -20.42 1.89 -3.89
N ILE A 182 -20.32 2.42 -2.65
CA ILE A 182 -20.80 1.70 -1.46
C ILE A 182 -22.29 1.36 -1.61
N PRO A 183 -22.67 0.09 -1.51
CA PRO A 183 -24.08 -0.34 -1.60
C PRO A 183 -24.80 -0.04 -0.29
N TRP A 184 -25.13 1.24 -0.04
CA TRP A 184 -25.75 1.70 1.20
C TRP A 184 -27.04 0.95 1.56
N GLN A 185 -27.78 0.46 0.55
CA GLN A 185 -29.03 -0.27 0.75
C GLN A 185 -28.81 -1.67 1.35
N ASP A 186 -27.66 -2.29 1.10
CA ASP A 186 -27.35 -3.64 1.57
C ASP A 186 -26.88 -3.68 3.03
N TYR A 187 -26.59 -2.52 3.64
CA TYR A 187 -26.20 -2.43 5.05
C TYR A 187 -27.32 -2.80 6.03
N SER A 188 -28.55 -2.89 5.57
CA SER A 188 -29.72 -3.31 6.37
C SER A 188 -30.44 -4.50 5.76
N ASN A 189 -29.76 -5.29 4.94
CA ASN A 189 -30.35 -6.44 4.26
C ASN A 189 -30.48 -7.63 5.22
N GLU A 190 -31.73 -7.94 5.64
CA GLU A 190 -32.03 -9.02 6.57
C GLU A 190 -31.80 -10.40 5.94
N ASP A 191 -31.89 -10.54 4.61
CA ASP A 191 -31.73 -11.83 3.91
C ASP A 191 -30.31 -12.41 4.09
N ILE A 192 -29.32 -11.53 4.23
CA ILE A 192 -27.93 -11.92 4.52
C ILE A 192 -27.56 -11.75 6.00
N GLY A 193 -28.58 -11.51 6.85
CA GLY A 193 -28.40 -11.34 8.30
C GLY A 193 -27.72 -10.06 8.73
N LEU A 194 -27.61 -9.07 7.83
CA LEU A 194 -27.06 -7.75 8.14
C LEU A 194 -28.17 -6.86 8.73
N SER A 195 -27.90 -6.32 9.91
CA SER A 195 -28.73 -5.27 10.52
C SER A 195 -27.82 -4.14 10.98
N GLY A 196 -28.34 -2.91 11.01
CA GLY A 196 -27.56 -1.71 11.31
C GLY A 196 -26.73 -1.83 12.60
N TRP A 197 -27.31 -2.38 13.68
CA TRP A 197 -26.60 -2.56 14.95
C TRP A 197 -25.45 -3.58 14.86
N ARG A 198 -25.61 -4.65 14.07
CA ARG A 198 -24.58 -5.67 13.84
C ARG A 198 -23.41 -5.08 13.06
N MET A 199 -23.69 -4.21 12.08
CA MET A 199 -22.66 -3.50 11.32
C MET A 199 -21.86 -2.55 12.22
N VAL A 200 -22.55 -1.81 13.11
CA VAL A 200 -21.87 -0.95 14.08
C VAL A 200 -21.01 -1.78 15.04
N LEU A 201 -21.53 -2.89 15.56
CA LEU A 201 -20.80 -3.77 16.46
C LEU A 201 -19.59 -4.40 15.75
N LEU A 202 -19.77 -4.83 14.50
CA LEU A 202 -18.66 -5.34 13.67
C LEU A 202 -17.57 -4.27 13.49
N GLY A 203 -17.96 -3.03 13.15
CA GLY A 203 -17.03 -1.92 13.01
C GLY A 203 -16.22 -1.66 14.28
N ILE A 204 -16.89 -1.58 15.44
CA ILE A 204 -16.24 -1.41 16.74
C ILE A 204 -15.29 -2.58 17.02
N THR A 205 -15.74 -3.81 16.79
CA THR A 205 -14.92 -5.02 17.00
C THR A 205 -13.67 -5.02 16.12
N VAL A 206 -13.82 -4.68 14.85
CA VAL A 206 -12.68 -4.58 13.92
C VAL A 206 -11.70 -3.49 14.38
N ILE A 207 -12.17 -2.30 14.72
CA ILE A 207 -11.30 -1.20 15.17
C ILE A 207 -10.52 -1.59 16.43
N LEU A 208 -11.19 -2.21 17.41
CA LEU A 208 -10.58 -2.51 18.71
C LEU A 208 -9.73 -3.78 18.69
N LEU A 209 -10.13 -4.83 17.97
CA LEU A 209 -9.50 -6.16 18.07
C LEU A 209 -8.59 -6.51 16.89
N ARG A 210 -8.78 -5.88 15.74
CA ARG A 210 -8.02 -6.21 14.54
C ARG A 210 -6.50 -5.99 14.74
N ARG A 211 -6.10 -4.90 15.36
CA ARG A 211 -4.72 -4.48 15.36
C ARG A 211 -4.18 -4.03 16.73
N PRO A 212 -4.82 -3.13 17.50
CA PRO A 212 -4.24 -2.58 18.74
C PRO A 212 -3.72 -3.63 19.72
N PRO A 213 -4.47 -4.70 20.04
CA PRO A 213 -3.99 -5.69 21.02
C PRO A 213 -2.72 -6.41 20.56
N TRP A 214 -2.65 -6.74 19.26
CA TRP A 214 -1.53 -7.49 18.71
C TRP A 214 -0.26 -6.65 18.64
N VAL A 215 -0.37 -5.39 18.20
CA VAL A 215 0.77 -4.47 18.16
C VAL A 215 1.31 -4.21 19.56
N ILE A 216 0.43 -4.02 20.56
CA ILE A 216 0.84 -3.84 21.95
C ILE A 216 1.51 -5.12 22.50
N ALA A 217 0.94 -6.29 22.22
CA ALA A 217 1.51 -7.57 22.67
C ALA A 217 2.88 -7.85 22.06
N LEU A 218 3.04 -7.53 20.77
CA LEU A 218 4.27 -7.76 20.01
C LEU A 218 5.27 -6.59 20.11
N GLN A 219 4.91 -5.48 20.74
CA GLN A 219 5.74 -4.28 20.83
C GLN A 219 7.18 -4.56 21.26
N LYS A 220 7.40 -5.48 22.19
CA LYS A 220 8.73 -5.83 22.69
C LYS A 220 9.66 -6.41 21.61
N PHE A 221 9.08 -6.96 20.56
CA PHE A 221 9.81 -7.54 19.43
C PHE A 221 10.03 -6.54 18.29
N ILE A 222 9.44 -5.34 18.39
CA ILE A 222 9.55 -4.29 17.38
C ILE A 222 10.49 -3.20 17.89
N PRO A 223 11.77 -3.15 17.44
CA PRO A 223 12.76 -2.22 17.98
C PRO A 223 12.40 -0.74 17.78
N ALA A 224 11.57 -0.45 16.81
CA ALA A 224 11.12 0.91 16.51
C ALA A 224 10.11 1.45 17.53
N LEU A 225 9.39 0.58 18.27
CA LEU A 225 8.38 0.97 19.25
C LEU A 225 8.97 0.94 20.67
N LYS A 226 9.40 2.09 21.16
CA LYS A 226 10.12 2.21 22.45
C LYS A 226 9.21 2.24 23.67
N SER A 227 7.92 2.59 23.52
CA SER A 227 6.96 2.71 24.62
C SER A 227 5.61 2.12 24.25
N TRP A 228 4.82 1.76 25.27
CA TRP A 228 3.47 1.23 25.06
C TRP A 228 2.53 2.24 24.39
N GLN A 229 2.75 3.55 24.61
CA GLN A 229 2.01 4.62 23.96
C GLN A 229 2.27 4.63 22.44
N GLN A 230 3.54 4.43 22.03
CA GLN A 230 3.91 4.31 20.63
C GLN A 230 3.31 3.03 19.99
N GLY A 231 3.28 1.93 20.74
CA GLY A 231 2.62 0.70 20.33
C GLY A 231 1.11 0.87 20.17
N PHE A 232 0.46 1.55 21.11
CA PHE A 232 -0.97 1.86 21.00
C PHE A 232 -1.27 2.79 19.82
N PHE A 233 -0.49 3.84 19.64
CA PHE A 233 -0.61 4.76 18.52
C PHE A 233 -0.46 4.04 17.16
N ALA A 234 0.61 3.28 16.99
CA ALA A 234 0.84 2.50 15.78
C ALA A 234 -0.24 1.42 15.55
N GLY A 235 -0.77 0.84 16.63
CA GLY A 235 -1.88 -0.11 16.58
C GLY A 235 -3.21 0.54 16.19
N TRP A 236 -3.48 1.73 16.68
CA TRP A 236 -4.72 2.47 16.42
C TRP A 236 -4.73 3.05 15.00
N PHE A 237 -3.68 3.74 14.61
CA PHE A 237 -3.51 4.38 13.31
C PHE A 237 -2.86 3.45 12.28
N GLY A 238 -3.33 2.22 12.21
CA GLY A 238 -2.85 1.30 11.20
C GLY A 238 -3.15 1.77 9.78
N PRO A 239 -2.17 1.77 8.88
CA PRO A 239 -2.38 2.16 7.51
C PRO A 239 -3.33 1.18 6.83
N ILE A 240 -4.31 1.72 6.12
CA ILE A 240 -5.16 0.99 5.18
C ILE A 240 -4.99 1.71 3.86
N GLY A 241 -4.29 1.07 2.93
CA GLY A 241 -4.07 1.62 1.60
C GLY A 241 -5.29 1.49 0.70
N VAL A 242 -5.24 2.16 -0.44
CA VAL A 242 -6.24 2.05 -1.51
C VAL A 242 -6.28 0.63 -2.09
N GLY A 243 -5.22 -0.13 -1.95
CA GLY A 243 -5.14 -1.54 -2.35
C GLY A 243 -6.29 -2.39 -1.80
N ALA A 244 -6.78 -2.12 -0.58
CA ALA A 244 -7.94 -2.82 -0.03
C ALA A 244 -9.22 -2.64 -0.87
N VAL A 245 -9.41 -1.48 -1.49
CA VAL A 245 -10.55 -1.21 -2.39
C VAL A 245 -10.34 -1.90 -3.73
N TYR A 246 -9.13 -1.87 -4.25
CA TYR A 246 -8.75 -2.55 -5.49
C TYR A 246 -8.98 -4.08 -5.43
N TYR A 247 -8.79 -4.69 -4.27
CA TYR A 247 -8.97 -6.14 -4.11
C TYR A 247 -10.45 -6.56 -3.93
N ILE A 248 -11.38 -5.63 -3.77
CA ILE A 248 -12.81 -5.91 -3.63
C ILE A 248 -13.51 -5.98 -5.00
N GLU A 249 -12.96 -5.34 -6.02
CA GLU A 249 -13.43 -5.43 -7.41
C GLU A 249 -12.95 -6.71 -8.09
#